data_46494c30a22049413faa6dfdf4fff3b8
#
_entry.id   46494c30a22049413faa6dfdf4fff3b8
#
_cell.length_a   1.000
_cell.length_b   1.000
_cell.length_c   1.000
_cell.angle_alpha   90.00
_cell.angle_beta   90.00
_cell.angle_gamma   90.00
#
_symmetry.space_group_name_H-M   'P 1'
#
loop_
_entity.id
_entity.type
_entity.pdbx_description
1 polymer ?
#
loop_
_entity_poly.entity_id
_entity_poly.type
_entity_poly.pdbx_seq_one_letter_code
_entity_poly.pdbx_strand_id
1 'polypeptide(L)'
;KIFFILLSVLGCQLLCQSSFNNDPSILRDPTGYKVRFGDKLRLAVRGQQECSGEFIVSREGKIRLTYIGEIQVNGLNTKAIEALATRKYQTELIFRNPVINVFVSGYTERVVFLTGSVNRKGPYTFPPEVEAMNIVEVISRAGGFSEIARKNKVYVTRTIHDEKGNAVKTETYTVDVEGLSKGLVRFGTSKKFWIYPGDRIEVPERLI
;
A
#
# COMPACT_ATOMS: atom_id res chain seq x y z
N LYS A 1 -49.89 -45.22 23.67
CA LYS A 1 -49.98 -43.76 23.79
C LYS A 1 -48.53 -43.29 23.96
N ILE A 2 -47.91 -42.98 22.82
CA ILE A 2 -46.50 -42.58 22.78
C ILE A 2 -46.48 -41.08 22.47
N PHE A 3 -46.00 -40.33 23.44
CA PHE A 3 -45.86 -38.88 23.36
C PHE A 3 -44.54 -38.59 22.65
N PHE A 4 -44.59 -38.06 21.42
CA PHE A 4 -43.44 -37.63 20.66
C PHE A 4 -43.09 -36.19 21.09
N ILE A 5 -42.04 -36.07 21.87
CA ILE A 5 -41.43 -34.75 22.18
C ILE A 5 -40.50 -34.39 21.05
N LEU A 6 -40.93 -33.43 20.23
CA LEU A 6 -40.14 -32.84 19.17
C LEU A 6 -39.21 -31.81 19.82
N LEU A 7 -37.96 -32.20 20.06
CA LEU A 7 -36.92 -31.28 20.55
C LEU A 7 -36.37 -30.50 19.35
N SER A 8 -36.87 -29.27 19.17
CA SER A 8 -36.33 -28.31 18.19
C SER A 8 -34.97 -27.83 18.67
N VAL A 9 -33.92 -28.43 18.12
CA VAL A 9 -32.56 -27.92 18.26
C VAL A 9 -32.46 -26.64 17.41
N LEU A 10 -32.66 -25.51 18.08
CA LEU A 10 -32.38 -24.21 17.50
C LEU A 10 -30.84 -24.05 17.43
N GLY A 11 -30.28 -24.45 16.28
CA GLY A 11 -28.88 -24.25 15.98
C GLY A 11 -28.59 -22.78 15.90
N CYS A 12 -28.10 -22.21 16.98
CA CYS A 12 -27.47 -20.90 16.99
C CYS A 12 -26.18 -20.99 16.14
N GLN A 13 -26.30 -20.78 14.84
CA GLN A 13 -25.13 -20.52 14.00
C GLN A 13 -24.58 -19.16 14.42
N LEU A 14 -23.64 -19.20 15.37
CA LEU A 14 -22.70 -18.10 15.52
C LEU A 14 -21.95 -17.97 14.19
N LEU A 15 -22.45 -17.07 13.33
CA LEU A 15 -21.67 -16.50 12.26
C LEU A 15 -20.52 -15.76 12.93
N CYS A 16 -19.42 -16.48 13.16
CA CYS A 16 -18.13 -15.88 13.42
C CYS A 16 -17.75 -15.12 12.13
N GLN A 17 -18.26 -13.89 12.00
CA GLN A 17 -17.72 -12.93 11.05
C GLN A 17 -16.33 -12.60 11.58
N SER A 18 -15.35 -13.36 11.13
CA SER A 18 -13.97 -12.92 11.16
C SER A 18 -13.93 -11.67 10.28
N SER A 19 -14.13 -10.51 10.90
CA SER A 19 -13.72 -9.25 10.32
C SER A 19 -12.21 -9.37 10.12
N PHE A 20 -11.80 -9.78 8.92
CA PHE A 20 -10.43 -9.63 8.48
C PHE A 20 -10.14 -8.13 8.61
N ASN A 21 -9.47 -7.78 9.69
CA ASN A 21 -8.86 -6.47 9.83
C ASN A 21 -7.87 -6.36 8.65
N ASN A 22 -8.29 -5.72 7.58
CA ASN A 22 -7.44 -5.30 6.48
C ASN A 22 -6.54 -4.15 6.98
N ASP A 23 -5.79 -4.43 8.04
CA ASP A 23 -4.79 -3.54 8.58
C ASP A 23 -3.54 -3.64 7.67
N PRO A 24 -3.25 -2.62 6.81
CA PRO A 24 -2.12 -2.68 5.89
C PRO A 24 -0.77 -2.86 6.59
N SER A 25 -0.68 -2.55 7.89
CA SER A 25 0.57 -2.77 8.65
C SER A 25 0.80 -4.24 9.00
N ILE A 26 -0.27 -5.05 9.01
CA ILE A 26 -0.21 -6.50 9.27
C ILE A 26 0.05 -7.25 7.95
N LEU A 27 -0.35 -6.67 6.82
CA LEU A 27 -0.08 -7.17 5.48
C LEU A 27 1.36 -6.83 5.02
N ARG A 28 2.34 -7.07 5.87
CA ARG A 28 3.71 -7.28 5.38
C ARG A 28 3.63 -8.57 4.59
N ASP A 29 3.56 -8.43 3.26
CA ASP A 29 3.58 -9.56 2.36
C ASP A 29 4.86 -10.35 2.64
N PRO A 30 4.78 -11.57 3.24
CA PRO A 30 5.96 -12.39 3.49
C PRO A 30 6.63 -12.83 2.18
N THR A 31 5.99 -12.63 1.03
CA THR A 31 6.50 -12.96 -0.30
C THR A 31 7.29 -11.82 -0.94
N GLY A 32 7.39 -10.66 -0.29
CA GLY A 32 8.22 -9.55 -0.72
C GLY A 32 7.48 -8.36 -1.34
N TYR A 33 8.25 -7.41 -1.76
CA TYR A 33 7.80 -6.15 -2.36
C TYR A 33 6.97 -6.39 -3.64
N LYS A 34 5.84 -5.70 -3.76
CA LYS A 34 5.02 -5.67 -4.98
C LYS A 34 5.38 -4.45 -5.82
N VAL A 35 5.74 -4.72 -7.04
CA VAL A 35 6.12 -3.71 -8.03
C VAL A 35 4.96 -2.79 -8.35
N ARG A 36 5.24 -1.49 -8.51
CA ARG A 36 4.26 -0.45 -8.81
C ARG A 36 4.72 0.39 -9.99
N PHE A 37 3.80 1.22 -10.51
CA PHE A 37 4.16 2.15 -11.57
C PHE A 37 5.29 3.10 -11.11
N GLY A 38 6.18 3.45 -12.05
CA GLY A 38 7.33 4.29 -11.80
C GLY A 38 8.54 3.58 -11.17
N ASP A 39 8.38 2.36 -10.64
CA ASP A 39 9.51 1.58 -10.17
C ASP A 39 10.47 1.22 -11.32
N LYS A 40 11.75 1.13 -11.01
CA LYS A 40 12.78 0.67 -11.94
C LYS A 40 13.10 -0.80 -11.68
N LEU A 41 12.95 -1.63 -12.68
CA LEU A 41 13.25 -3.04 -12.64
C LEU A 41 14.49 -3.31 -13.49
N ARG A 42 15.45 -4.01 -12.93
CA ARG A 42 16.56 -4.58 -13.68
C ARG A 42 16.27 -6.04 -13.97
N LEU A 43 16.16 -6.38 -15.24
CA LEU A 43 15.92 -7.75 -15.71
C LEU A 43 17.17 -8.23 -16.41
N ALA A 44 17.64 -9.43 -16.02
CA ALA A 44 18.80 -10.09 -16.62
C ALA A 44 18.42 -11.46 -17.15
N VAL A 45 18.59 -11.67 -18.44
CA VAL A 45 18.41 -12.95 -19.10
C VAL A 45 19.78 -13.58 -19.32
N ARG A 46 20.02 -14.74 -18.71
CA ARG A 46 21.33 -15.40 -18.78
C ARG A 46 21.71 -15.71 -20.22
N GLY A 47 22.89 -15.24 -20.63
CA GLY A 47 23.42 -15.48 -22.00
C GLY A 47 22.79 -14.60 -23.08
N GLN A 48 21.87 -13.68 -22.73
CA GLN A 48 21.17 -12.80 -23.69
C GLN A 48 21.24 -11.37 -23.21
N GLN A 49 22.33 -10.68 -23.56
CA GLN A 49 22.56 -9.32 -23.09
C GLN A 49 21.58 -8.31 -23.71
N GLU A 50 21.15 -8.55 -24.94
CA GLU A 50 20.16 -7.72 -25.67
C GLU A 50 18.75 -7.76 -25.08
N CYS A 51 18.42 -8.83 -24.32
CA CYS A 51 17.15 -8.97 -23.58
C CYS A 51 17.25 -8.49 -22.13
N SER A 52 18.47 -8.13 -21.70
CA SER A 52 18.76 -7.66 -20.34
C SER A 52 18.79 -6.13 -20.31
N GLY A 53 18.30 -5.52 -19.24
CA GLY A 53 18.30 -4.06 -19.13
C GLY A 53 17.53 -3.54 -17.92
N GLU A 54 17.43 -2.23 -17.85
CA GLU A 54 16.58 -1.54 -16.90
C GLU A 54 15.29 -1.07 -17.56
N PHE A 55 14.18 -1.30 -16.88
CA PHE A 55 12.84 -1.00 -17.37
C PHE A 55 12.09 -0.21 -16.31
N ILE A 56 11.43 0.86 -16.74
CA ILE A 56 10.56 1.65 -15.87
C ILE A 56 9.14 1.13 -16.05
N VAL A 57 8.46 0.85 -14.95
CA VAL A 57 7.06 0.43 -14.97
C VAL A 57 6.18 1.59 -15.40
N SER A 58 5.45 1.42 -16.49
CA SER A 58 4.55 2.43 -17.05
C SER A 58 3.36 2.70 -16.13
N ARG A 59 2.59 3.76 -16.42
CA ARG A 59 1.35 4.06 -15.68
C ARG A 59 0.32 2.96 -15.75
N GLU A 60 0.29 2.22 -16.86
CA GLU A 60 -0.57 1.04 -17.05
C GLU A 60 -0.06 -0.19 -16.27
N GLY A 61 1.06 -0.06 -15.55
CA GLY A 61 1.64 -1.14 -14.78
C GLY A 61 2.39 -2.17 -15.62
N LYS A 62 2.87 -1.78 -16.81
CA LYS A 62 3.55 -2.66 -17.76
C LYS A 62 5.02 -2.30 -17.92
N ILE A 63 5.83 -3.29 -18.33
CA ILE A 63 7.16 -3.09 -18.89
C ILE A 63 7.21 -3.69 -20.29
N ARG A 64 8.05 -3.10 -21.16
CA ARG A 64 8.26 -3.60 -22.52
C ARG A 64 9.58 -4.36 -22.61
N LEU A 65 9.51 -5.64 -22.89
CA LEU A 65 10.66 -6.53 -23.05
C LEU A 65 10.95 -6.76 -24.52
N THR A 66 12.24 -6.95 -24.83
CA THR A 66 12.71 -7.27 -26.17
C THR A 66 12.08 -8.59 -26.66
N TYR A 67 11.63 -8.63 -27.89
CA TYR A 67 10.98 -9.72 -28.62
C TYR A 67 9.58 -10.12 -28.16
N ILE A 68 9.23 -9.98 -26.87
CA ILE A 68 7.93 -10.42 -26.32
C ILE A 68 6.95 -9.29 -26.03
N GLY A 69 7.38 -8.01 -26.27
CA GLY A 69 6.52 -6.84 -26.08
C GLY A 69 6.17 -6.54 -24.63
N GLU A 70 4.96 -6.11 -24.38
CA GLU A 70 4.53 -5.64 -23.05
C GLU A 70 4.07 -6.81 -22.17
N ILE A 71 4.44 -6.74 -20.89
CA ILE A 71 3.97 -7.63 -19.84
C ILE A 71 3.46 -6.80 -18.65
N GLN A 72 2.37 -7.26 -18.01
CA GLN A 72 1.79 -6.66 -16.83
C GLN A 72 2.62 -7.06 -15.61
N VAL A 73 3.15 -6.08 -14.87
CA VAL A 73 4.02 -6.32 -13.70
C VAL A 73 3.52 -5.66 -12.43
N ASN A 74 2.60 -4.70 -12.53
CA ASN A 74 2.05 -4.01 -11.36
C ASN A 74 1.36 -4.99 -10.40
N GLY A 75 1.68 -4.88 -9.11
CA GLY A 75 1.15 -5.74 -8.06
C GLY A 75 1.83 -7.12 -7.96
N LEU A 76 2.78 -7.44 -8.84
CA LEU A 76 3.55 -8.68 -8.81
C LEU A 76 4.84 -8.50 -8.00
N ASN A 77 5.30 -9.56 -7.36
CA ASN A 77 6.64 -9.62 -6.80
C ASN A 77 7.67 -10.03 -7.89
N THR A 78 8.96 -9.87 -7.60
CA THR A 78 10.02 -10.15 -8.56
C THR A 78 9.99 -11.59 -9.08
N LYS A 79 9.70 -12.58 -8.21
CA LYS A 79 9.58 -14.01 -8.60
C LYS A 79 8.42 -14.26 -9.54
N ALA A 80 7.28 -13.62 -9.33
CA ALA A 80 6.13 -13.73 -10.22
C ALA A 80 6.43 -13.12 -11.59
N ILE A 81 7.19 -12.00 -11.63
CA ILE A 81 7.62 -11.36 -12.87
C ILE A 81 8.61 -12.26 -13.62
N GLU A 82 9.56 -12.88 -12.93
CA GLU A 82 10.48 -13.88 -13.52
C GLU A 82 9.71 -15.03 -14.18
N ALA A 83 8.75 -15.60 -13.47
CA ALA A 83 7.93 -16.70 -13.98
C ALA A 83 7.07 -16.25 -15.19
N LEU A 84 6.49 -15.04 -15.13
CA LEU A 84 5.68 -14.49 -16.21
C LEU A 84 6.52 -14.24 -17.46
N ALA A 85 7.69 -13.61 -17.33
CA ALA A 85 8.60 -13.35 -18.43
C ALA A 85 9.12 -14.67 -19.05
N THR A 86 9.53 -15.64 -18.20
CA THR A 86 9.97 -16.97 -18.64
C THR A 86 8.90 -17.64 -19.48
N ARG A 87 7.67 -17.70 -18.99
CA ARG A 87 6.53 -18.31 -19.70
C ARG A 87 6.28 -17.61 -21.03
N LYS A 88 6.34 -16.28 -21.07
CA LYS A 88 6.07 -15.52 -22.29
C LYS A 88 7.16 -15.74 -23.35
N TYR A 89 8.45 -15.76 -22.99
CA TYR A 89 9.54 -16.11 -23.90
C TYR A 89 9.41 -17.53 -24.45
N GLN A 90 8.94 -18.49 -23.65
CA GLN A 90 8.68 -19.86 -24.07
C GLN A 90 7.49 -19.96 -25.03
N THR A 91 6.39 -19.28 -24.73
CA THR A 91 5.16 -19.26 -25.53
C THR A 91 5.41 -18.67 -26.92
N GLU A 92 6.18 -17.58 -26.98
CA GLU A 92 6.57 -16.92 -28.24
C GLU A 92 7.70 -17.65 -28.96
N LEU A 93 8.13 -18.81 -28.45
CA LEU A 93 9.20 -19.67 -29.02
C LEU A 93 10.55 -18.97 -29.20
N ILE A 94 10.81 -17.88 -28.44
CA ILE A 94 12.09 -17.17 -28.52
C ILE A 94 13.19 -17.95 -27.79
N PHE A 95 12.90 -18.45 -26.57
CA PHE A 95 13.83 -19.26 -25.80
C PHE A 95 13.15 -20.49 -25.22
N ARG A 96 13.84 -21.65 -25.25
CA ARG A 96 13.30 -22.88 -24.65
C ARG A 96 13.29 -22.85 -23.12
N ASN A 97 14.41 -22.49 -22.51
CA ASN A 97 14.58 -22.48 -21.06
C ASN A 97 15.36 -21.23 -20.62
N PRO A 98 14.78 -20.02 -20.71
CA PRO A 98 15.47 -18.82 -20.28
C PRO A 98 15.59 -18.79 -18.74
N VAL A 99 16.77 -18.44 -18.25
CA VAL A 99 16.98 -18.13 -16.83
C VAL A 99 16.93 -16.61 -16.68
N ILE A 100 15.89 -16.14 -16.05
CA ILE A 100 15.61 -14.71 -15.89
C ILE A 100 15.69 -14.35 -14.41
N ASN A 101 16.44 -13.29 -14.09
CA ASN A 101 16.49 -12.71 -12.77
C ASN A 101 15.94 -11.28 -12.83
N VAL A 102 15.08 -10.94 -11.90
CA VAL A 102 14.46 -9.61 -11.78
C VAL A 102 14.79 -9.01 -10.43
N PHE A 103 15.31 -7.77 -10.45
CA PHE A 103 15.60 -7.00 -9.26
C PHE A 103 14.93 -5.63 -9.35
N VAL A 104 14.47 -5.09 -8.22
CA VAL A 104 14.06 -3.70 -8.15
C VAL A 104 15.30 -2.85 -7.97
N SER A 105 15.69 -2.09 -9.00
CA SER A 105 16.87 -1.21 -9.00
C SER A 105 16.54 0.18 -8.46
N GLY A 106 15.29 0.57 -8.46
CA GLY A 106 14.83 1.84 -7.91
C GLY A 106 13.35 1.81 -7.57
N TYR A 107 13.01 2.38 -6.43
CA TYR A 107 11.63 2.51 -5.97
C TYR A 107 11.10 3.90 -6.27
N THR A 108 9.83 3.99 -6.66
CA THR A 108 9.15 5.28 -6.74
C THR A 108 9.01 5.89 -5.35
N GLU A 109 9.35 7.15 -5.22
CA GLU A 109 9.21 7.87 -3.94
C GLU A 109 7.74 7.90 -3.52
N ARG A 110 7.52 7.53 -2.27
CA ARG A 110 6.22 7.51 -1.61
C ARG A 110 6.23 8.53 -0.50
N VAL A 111 5.73 9.71 -0.81
CA VAL A 111 5.78 10.83 0.11
C VAL A 111 4.40 11.20 0.63
N VAL A 112 4.39 11.66 1.87
CA VAL A 112 3.28 12.31 2.54
C VAL A 112 3.76 13.69 2.95
N PHE A 113 2.92 14.70 2.79
CA PHE A 113 3.28 16.07 3.15
C PHE A 113 2.72 16.42 4.53
N LEU A 114 3.62 16.81 5.44
CA LEU A 114 3.28 17.30 6.77
C LEU A 114 3.42 18.81 6.84
N THR A 115 2.37 19.46 7.32
CA THR A 115 2.30 20.92 7.45
C THR A 115 1.73 21.32 8.82
N GLY A 116 1.87 22.60 9.17
CA GLY A 116 1.37 23.14 10.45
C GLY A 116 2.28 22.84 11.64
N SER A 117 1.71 22.52 12.79
CA SER A 117 2.40 22.42 14.08
C SER A 117 2.99 21.04 14.33
N VAL A 118 3.90 20.59 13.44
CA VAL A 118 4.76 19.43 13.60
C VAL A 118 6.22 19.86 13.65
N ASN A 119 7.07 19.07 14.32
CA ASN A 119 8.49 19.43 14.47
C ASN A 119 9.26 19.37 13.15
N ARG A 120 8.96 18.41 12.27
CA ARG A 120 9.53 18.32 10.93
C ARG A 120 8.43 18.49 9.90
N LYS A 121 8.33 19.70 9.35
CA LYS A 121 7.42 20.04 8.23
C LYS A 121 8.04 19.59 6.91
N GLY A 122 7.21 19.22 5.94
CA GLY A 122 7.66 18.87 4.59
C GLY A 122 7.33 17.44 4.18
N PRO A 123 7.98 16.94 3.14
CA PRO A 123 7.77 15.58 2.67
C PRO A 123 8.36 14.56 3.66
N TYR A 124 7.58 13.54 3.96
CA TYR A 124 8.02 12.35 4.66
C TYR A 124 7.93 11.17 3.71
N THR A 125 9.06 10.51 3.45
CA THR A 125 9.14 9.35 2.56
C THR A 125 8.86 8.08 3.33
N PHE A 126 7.91 7.29 2.84
CA PHE A 126 7.60 5.98 3.39
C PHE A 126 8.68 4.97 3.04
N PRO A 127 8.95 4.00 3.92
CA PRO A 127 9.74 2.83 3.56
C PRO A 127 9.13 2.12 2.34
N PRO A 128 9.94 1.61 1.40
CA PRO A 128 9.43 1.02 0.14
C PRO A 128 8.50 -0.18 0.36
N GLU A 129 8.69 -0.89 1.47
CA GLU A 129 7.93 -2.09 1.82
C GLU A 129 6.54 -1.80 2.44
N VAL A 130 6.27 -0.53 2.80
CA VAL A 130 5.07 -0.14 3.54
C VAL A 130 4.05 0.49 2.60
N GLU A 131 2.84 -0.06 2.54
CA GLU A 131 1.75 0.47 1.70
C GLU A 131 1.03 1.66 2.34
N ALA A 132 0.82 1.58 3.64
CA ALA A 132 0.20 2.64 4.43
C ALA A 132 0.78 2.62 5.84
N MET A 133 0.72 3.75 6.52
CA MET A 133 1.22 3.93 7.89
C MET A 133 0.14 4.52 8.77
N ASN A 134 0.12 4.11 10.05
CA ASN A 134 -0.76 4.75 11.01
C ASN A 134 -0.35 6.23 11.19
N ILE A 135 -1.33 7.15 11.25
CA ILE A 135 -1.08 8.58 11.42
C ILE A 135 -0.21 8.90 12.65
N VAL A 136 -0.41 8.16 13.75
CA VAL A 136 0.39 8.31 14.97
C VAL A 136 1.86 8.01 14.69
N GLU A 137 2.12 6.96 13.93
CA GLU A 137 3.47 6.55 13.53
C GLU A 137 4.11 7.56 12.58
N VAL A 138 3.36 8.05 11.57
CA VAL A 138 3.85 9.06 10.62
C VAL A 138 4.29 10.32 11.35
N ILE A 139 3.44 10.84 12.26
CA ILE A 139 3.74 12.04 13.02
C ILE A 139 4.94 11.81 13.97
N SER A 140 5.00 10.66 14.63
CA SER A 140 6.13 10.32 15.50
C SER A 140 7.46 10.27 14.75
N ARG A 141 7.48 9.67 13.57
CA ARG A 141 8.68 9.61 12.70
C ARG A 141 9.06 10.99 12.13
N ALA A 142 8.08 11.89 11.97
CA ALA A 142 8.30 13.29 11.64
C ALA A 142 8.79 14.15 12.84
N GLY A 143 9.20 13.51 13.93
CA GLY A 143 9.69 14.19 15.13
C GLY A 143 8.60 14.62 16.12
N GLY A 144 7.35 14.20 15.89
CA GLY A 144 6.24 14.49 16.79
C GLY A 144 5.57 15.84 16.55
N PHE A 145 4.62 16.14 17.42
CA PHE A 145 3.92 17.41 17.45
C PHE A 145 4.78 18.51 18.08
N SER A 146 4.62 19.74 17.62
CA SER A 146 5.14 20.91 18.34
C SER A 146 4.33 21.17 19.63
N GLU A 147 4.87 22.00 20.51
CA GLU A 147 4.23 22.34 21.81
C GLU A 147 2.85 23.00 21.65
N ILE A 148 2.68 23.79 20.59
CA ILE A 148 1.45 24.52 20.29
C ILE A 148 0.45 23.73 19.45
N ALA A 149 0.74 22.46 19.16
CA ALA A 149 -0.07 21.62 18.28
C ALA A 149 -1.45 21.29 18.87
N ARG A 150 -2.48 21.37 18.06
CA ARG A 150 -3.83 20.87 18.36
C ARG A 150 -3.96 19.41 17.98
N LYS A 151 -3.55 18.50 18.87
CA LYS A 151 -3.41 17.05 18.60
C LYS A 151 -4.75 16.31 18.41
N ASN A 152 -5.85 16.86 18.94
CA ASN A 152 -7.19 16.28 18.85
C ASN A 152 -7.96 16.67 17.57
N LYS A 153 -7.36 17.50 16.69
CA LYS A 153 -8.00 17.94 15.46
C LYS A 153 -6.96 18.10 14.34
N VAL A 154 -6.53 16.98 13.79
CA VAL A 154 -5.59 16.92 12.67
C VAL A 154 -6.37 16.72 11.38
N TYR A 155 -6.04 17.45 10.33
CA TYR A 155 -6.68 17.32 9.02
C TYR A 155 -5.82 16.44 8.12
N VAL A 156 -6.47 15.50 7.47
CA VAL A 156 -5.84 14.65 6.45
C VAL A 156 -6.60 14.85 5.15
N THR A 157 -5.93 15.39 4.14
CA THR A 157 -6.49 15.61 2.81
C THR A 157 -5.94 14.53 1.88
N ARG A 158 -6.86 13.78 1.27
CA ARG A 158 -6.58 12.70 0.32
C ARG A 158 -7.17 13.02 -1.04
N THR A 159 -6.36 12.95 -2.08
CA THR A 159 -6.83 13.06 -3.46
C THR A 159 -6.99 11.66 -4.03
N ILE A 160 -8.19 11.33 -4.44
CA ILE A 160 -8.53 10.05 -5.08
C ILE A 160 -8.36 10.24 -6.59
N HIS A 161 -7.62 9.34 -7.21
CA HIS A 161 -7.36 9.34 -8.64
C HIS A 161 -8.11 8.20 -9.33
N ASP A 162 -8.52 8.41 -10.58
CA ASP A 162 -9.07 7.35 -11.43
C ASP A 162 -7.97 6.41 -11.95
N GLU A 163 -8.36 5.38 -12.68
CA GLU A 163 -7.41 4.42 -13.31
C GLU A 163 -6.46 5.09 -14.31
N LYS A 164 -6.83 6.27 -14.81
CA LYS A 164 -6.01 7.08 -15.74
C LYS A 164 -5.08 8.06 -15.02
N GLY A 165 -5.17 8.13 -13.68
CA GLY A 165 -4.36 9.01 -12.84
C GLY A 165 -4.87 10.46 -12.75
N ASN A 166 -6.10 10.74 -13.20
CA ASN A 166 -6.72 12.05 -13.02
C ASN A 166 -7.30 12.17 -11.61
N ALA A 167 -7.18 13.34 -11.00
CA ALA A 167 -7.80 13.61 -9.70
C ALA A 167 -9.33 13.68 -9.86
N VAL A 168 -10.04 12.74 -9.25
CA VAL A 168 -11.50 12.65 -9.33
C VAL A 168 -12.15 13.33 -8.14
N LYS A 169 -11.58 13.17 -6.95
CA LYS A 169 -12.15 13.66 -5.71
C LYS A 169 -11.07 13.98 -4.69
N THR A 170 -11.29 15.03 -3.92
CA THR A 170 -10.46 15.35 -2.75
C THR A 170 -11.32 15.26 -1.49
N GLU A 171 -10.90 14.47 -0.53
CA GLU A 171 -11.57 14.28 0.76
C GLU A 171 -10.69 14.78 1.89
N THR A 172 -11.30 15.48 2.85
CA THR A 172 -10.60 15.93 4.06
C THR A 172 -11.22 15.25 5.28
N TYR A 173 -10.40 14.54 6.01
CA TYR A 173 -10.75 13.85 7.24
C TYR A 173 -10.26 14.65 8.44
N THR A 174 -11.07 14.70 9.49
CA THR A 174 -10.64 15.26 10.78
C THR A 174 -10.36 14.10 11.73
N VAL A 175 -9.13 14.02 12.23
CA VAL A 175 -8.64 12.90 13.03
C VAL A 175 -8.20 13.36 14.41
N ASP A 176 -8.69 12.70 15.45
CA ASP A 176 -8.22 12.89 16.83
C ASP A 176 -7.00 11.96 17.07
N VAL A 177 -5.82 12.47 16.77
CA VAL A 177 -4.57 11.71 16.93
C VAL A 177 -4.21 11.52 18.41
N GLU A 178 -4.59 12.44 19.27
CA GLU A 178 -4.37 12.31 20.70
C GLU A 178 -5.20 11.16 21.30
N GLY A 179 -6.48 11.08 20.94
CA GLY A 179 -7.34 9.97 21.33
C GLY A 179 -6.84 8.63 20.79
N LEU A 180 -6.40 8.59 19.53
CA LEU A 180 -5.81 7.39 18.92
C LEU A 180 -4.54 6.93 19.64
N SER A 181 -3.66 7.84 20.01
CA SER A 181 -2.39 7.53 20.70
C SER A 181 -2.62 6.97 22.12
N LYS A 182 -3.66 7.44 22.78
CA LYS A 182 -4.06 6.99 24.14
C LYS A 182 -4.95 5.74 24.11
N GLY A 183 -5.29 5.22 22.94
CA GLY A 183 -6.21 4.10 22.80
C GLY A 183 -7.66 4.43 23.16
N LEU A 184 -7.99 5.70 23.30
CA LEU A 184 -9.34 6.19 23.59
C LEU A 184 -10.16 6.13 22.31
N VAL A 185 -10.84 5.01 22.09
CA VAL A 185 -11.71 4.81 20.93
C VAL A 185 -13.14 5.16 21.33
N ARG A 186 -13.75 6.15 20.66
CA ARG A 186 -15.19 6.32 20.69
C ARG A 186 -15.85 5.14 19.99
N PHE A 187 -16.96 4.63 20.56
CA PHE A 187 -17.73 3.55 19.97
C PHE A 187 -17.94 3.78 18.45
N GLY A 188 -17.53 2.81 17.63
CA GLY A 188 -17.71 2.86 16.17
C GLY A 188 -16.58 3.47 15.34
N THR A 189 -15.52 3.99 15.95
CA THR A 189 -14.35 4.49 15.21
C THR A 189 -13.22 3.46 15.22
N SER A 190 -12.53 3.31 14.10
CA SER A 190 -11.35 2.45 13.97
C SER A 190 -10.26 2.90 14.96
N LYS A 191 -9.61 1.96 15.63
CA LYS A 191 -8.45 2.22 16.53
C LYS A 191 -7.25 2.81 15.80
N LYS A 192 -7.27 2.87 14.47
CA LYS A 192 -6.16 3.32 13.62
C LYS A 192 -6.70 4.13 12.46
N PHE A 193 -5.98 5.17 12.09
CA PHE A 193 -6.22 5.92 10.87
C PHE A 193 -5.01 5.78 9.94
N TRP A 194 -5.26 5.24 8.75
CA TRP A 194 -4.22 4.92 7.79
C TRP A 194 -3.94 6.08 6.85
N ILE A 195 -2.67 6.42 6.75
CA ILE A 195 -2.12 7.40 5.83
C ILE A 195 -1.50 6.67 4.64
N TYR A 196 -1.82 7.14 3.45
CA TYR A 196 -1.31 6.60 2.19
C TYR A 196 -0.37 7.61 1.52
N PRO A 197 0.56 7.16 0.67
CA PRO A 197 1.35 8.05 -0.16
C PRO A 197 0.47 9.01 -0.98
N GLY A 198 0.85 10.29 -0.98
CA GLY A 198 0.05 11.35 -1.60
C GLY A 198 -0.88 12.10 -0.64
N ASP A 199 -1.12 11.57 0.57
CA ASP A 199 -1.91 12.30 1.57
C ASP A 199 -1.16 13.54 2.05
N ARG A 200 -1.92 14.57 2.41
CA ARG A 200 -1.44 15.78 3.09
C ARG A 200 -1.98 15.80 4.50
N ILE A 201 -1.10 15.92 5.48
CA ILE A 201 -1.43 16.03 6.90
C ILE A 201 -1.19 17.47 7.33
N GLU A 202 -2.21 18.10 7.86
CA GLU A 202 -2.14 19.45 8.42
C GLU A 202 -2.48 19.41 9.90
N VAL A 203 -1.56 19.87 10.73
CA VAL A 203 -1.72 19.97 12.17
C VAL A 203 -1.93 21.43 12.55
N PRO A 204 -3.15 21.83 12.94
CA PRO A 204 -3.41 23.21 13.34
C PRO A 204 -2.78 23.54 14.68
N GLU A 205 -2.67 24.84 14.96
CA GLU A 205 -2.25 25.35 16.25
C GLU A 205 -3.42 25.31 17.24
N ARG A 206 -3.09 25.20 18.52
CA ARG A 206 -4.04 25.39 19.59
C ARG A 206 -4.29 26.91 19.74
N LEU A 207 -5.52 27.33 19.51
CA LEU A 207 -5.92 28.68 19.85
C LEU A 207 -5.90 28.80 21.39
N ILE A 208 -5.17 29.77 21.90
CA ILE A 208 -5.07 30.11 23.33
C ILE A 208 -6.33 30.84 23.72
#